data_819e52eaf80f3e029f048a41c862ff05
#
_entry.id   819e52eaf80f3e029f048a41c862ff05
#
_cell.length_a   1.000
_cell.length_b   1.000
_cell.length_c   1.000
_cell.angle_alpha   90.00
_cell.angle_beta   90.00
_cell.angle_gamma   90.00
#
_symmetry.space_group_name_H-M   'P 1'
#
loop_
_entity.id
_entity.type
_entity.pdbx_description
1 polymer ?
#
loop_
_entity_poly.entity_id
_entity_poly.type
_entity_poly.pdbx_seq_one_letter_code
_entity_poly.pdbx_strand_id
1 'polypeptide(L)'
;ELPEETSPEAVDRLQQRVESHGDLQLWGQHRIEFHPAGDLLFLHESLPYHPNGMQIRSYDAAGQLVYERTYYSVGGGFVVDETAAGGNRIVADRTELAYPFFTANELLRHCEAAGLSISSLVLRNELAWRSESEVRRGLLHLWSVMRQCVERG
;
A
#
# COMPACT_ATOMS: atom_id res chain seq x y z
N GLU A 1 3.95 11.99 7.68
CA GLU A 1 2.52 11.68 7.57
C GLU A 1 2.36 10.19 7.26
N LEU A 2 1.30 9.57 7.77
CA LEU A 2 0.95 8.21 7.43
C LEU A 2 0.28 8.18 6.05
N PRO A 3 0.42 7.11 5.25
CA PRO A 3 -0.19 7.04 3.92
C PRO A 3 -1.70 7.29 3.93
N GLU A 4 -2.40 6.82 4.97
CA GLU A 4 -3.84 6.99 5.14
C GLU A 4 -4.28 8.42 5.51
N GLU A 5 -3.34 9.25 5.96
CA GLU A 5 -3.57 10.66 6.32
C GLU A 5 -3.15 11.63 5.21
N THR A 6 -2.48 11.11 4.17
CA THR A 6 -1.91 11.93 3.10
C THR A 6 -2.96 12.24 2.06
N SER A 7 -3.33 13.52 1.91
CA SER A 7 -4.20 13.97 0.83
C SER A 7 -3.41 14.23 -0.46
N PRO A 8 -4.04 14.14 -1.66
CA PRO A 8 -3.40 14.51 -2.92
C PRO A 8 -2.81 15.93 -2.90
N GLU A 9 -3.51 16.89 -2.29
CA GLU A 9 -3.03 18.27 -2.17
C GLU A 9 -1.81 18.38 -1.24
N ALA A 10 -1.69 17.51 -0.24
CA ALA A 10 -0.50 17.43 0.60
C ALA A 10 0.70 16.92 -0.19
N VAL A 11 0.50 15.95 -1.09
CA VAL A 11 1.53 15.45 -2.00
C VAL A 11 2.02 16.55 -2.93
N ASP A 12 1.11 17.29 -3.58
CA ASP A 12 1.47 18.39 -4.48
C ASP A 12 2.27 19.48 -3.76
N ARG A 13 1.85 19.88 -2.55
CA ARG A 13 2.59 20.85 -1.73
C ARG A 13 3.96 20.33 -1.31
N LEU A 14 4.07 19.06 -0.96
CA LEU A 14 5.35 18.45 -0.61
C LEU A 14 6.30 18.44 -1.81
N GLN A 15 5.82 18.05 -2.98
CA GLN A 15 6.60 18.04 -4.21
C GLN A 15 7.13 19.45 -4.52
N GLN A 16 6.28 20.47 -4.55
CA GLN A 16 6.68 21.86 -4.78
C GLN A 16 7.71 22.36 -3.75
N ARG A 17 7.52 21.96 -2.48
CA ARG A 17 8.47 22.31 -1.43
C ARG A 17 9.83 21.65 -1.65
N VAL A 18 9.86 20.36 -1.93
CA VAL A 18 11.10 19.62 -2.18
C VAL A 18 11.84 20.20 -3.39
N GLU A 19 11.14 20.49 -4.48
CA GLU A 19 11.71 21.12 -5.68
C GLU A 19 12.30 22.51 -5.39
N SER A 20 11.65 23.30 -4.54
CA SER A 20 12.07 24.68 -4.26
C SER A 20 13.14 24.80 -3.17
N HIS A 21 13.19 23.89 -2.22
CA HIS A 21 14.09 23.97 -1.05
C HIS A 21 15.21 22.94 -1.08
N GLY A 22 15.10 21.88 -1.87
CA GLY A 22 16.11 20.80 -1.93
C GLY A 22 16.20 20.00 -0.62
N ASP A 23 15.10 19.90 0.11
CA ASP A 23 15.06 19.12 1.35
C ASP A 23 13.82 18.24 1.44
N LEU A 24 13.96 17.14 2.16
CA LEU A 24 12.87 16.24 2.52
C LEU A 24 12.88 16.01 4.02
N GLN A 25 11.70 16.05 4.64
CA GLN A 25 11.54 15.78 6.06
C GLN A 25 11.02 14.37 6.29
N LEU A 26 11.91 13.46 6.70
CA LEU A 26 11.58 12.09 6.98
C LEU A 26 10.75 12.01 8.27
N TRP A 27 9.57 11.38 8.17
CA TRP A 27 8.65 11.19 9.29
C TRP A 27 8.27 12.46 10.06
N GLY A 28 8.41 13.63 9.43
CA GLY A 28 8.19 14.91 10.09
C GLY A 28 9.24 15.29 11.15
N GLN A 29 10.30 14.51 11.32
CA GLN A 29 11.27 14.66 12.41
C GLN A 29 12.71 14.91 11.95
N HIS A 30 13.10 14.31 10.84
CA HIS A 30 14.49 14.36 10.39
C HIS A 30 14.58 14.97 8.99
N ARG A 31 15.25 16.13 8.91
CA ARG A 31 15.48 16.82 7.64
C ARG A 31 16.72 16.27 6.95
N ILE A 32 16.57 15.93 5.70
CA ILE A 32 17.67 15.52 4.81
C ILE A 32 17.72 16.43 3.61
N GLU A 33 18.90 16.58 3.03
CA GLU A 33 19.08 17.14 1.69
C GLU A 33 18.54 16.15 0.67
N PHE A 34 17.73 16.64 -0.28
CA PHE A 34 17.13 15.80 -1.31
C PHE A 34 16.79 16.66 -2.54
N HIS A 35 17.47 16.36 -3.65
CA HIS A 35 17.29 17.02 -4.93
C HIS A 35 16.72 16.03 -5.96
N PRO A 36 15.43 16.09 -6.30
CA PRO A 36 14.77 15.11 -7.17
C PRO A 36 15.50 14.85 -8.48
N ALA A 37 16.09 15.89 -9.07
CA ALA A 37 16.81 15.77 -10.35
C ALA A 37 18.08 14.89 -10.28
N GLY A 38 18.70 14.77 -9.10
CA GLY A 38 19.92 13.97 -8.89
C GLY A 38 19.68 12.72 -8.04
N ASP A 39 18.74 12.81 -7.09
CA ASP A 39 18.54 11.76 -6.10
C ASP A 39 17.43 10.79 -6.46
N LEU A 40 16.53 11.14 -7.41
CA LEU A 40 15.48 10.28 -7.91
C LEU A 40 15.83 9.77 -9.32
N LEU A 41 16.28 8.52 -9.38
CA LEU A 41 16.72 7.90 -10.62
C LEU A 41 15.67 6.93 -11.16
N PHE A 42 15.20 7.16 -12.38
CA PHE A 42 14.36 6.22 -13.12
C PHE A 42 15.23 5.41 -14.08
N LEU A 43 15.42 4.14 -13.76
CA LEU A 43 16.23 3.22 -14.56
C LEU A 43 15.34 2.38 -15.48
N HIS A 44 15.78 2.13 -16.70
CA HIS A 44 15.08 1.26 -17.65
C HIS A 44 15.27 -0.23 -17.35
N GLU A 45 16.23 -0.56 -16.51
CA GLU A 45 16.55 -1.93 -16.12
C GLU A 45 15.66 -2.35 -14.95
N SER A 46 15.03 -3.51 -15.07
CA SER A 46 14.25 -4.10 -13.98
C SER A 46 15.17 -4.69 -12.93
N LEU A 47 14.81 -4.54 -11.66
CA LEU A 47 15.44 -5.27 -10.57
C LEU A 47 15.16 -6.78 -10.67
N PRO A 48 16.05 -7.65 -10.18
CA PRO A 48 16.00 -9.09 -10.48
C PRO A 48 14.72 -9.81 -10.06
N TYR A 49 14.07 -9.37 -8.98
CA TYR A 49 12.91 -10.07 -8.44
C TYR A 49 11.60 -9.66 -9.10
N HIS A 50 11.40 -8.35 -9.34
CA HIS A 50 10.15 -7.83 -9.89
C HIS A 50 10.40 -6.48 -10.61
N PRO A 51 9.73 -6.21 -11.76
CA PRO A 51 9.93 -4.96 -12.50
C PRO A 51 9.53 -3.70 -11.71
N ASN A 52 8.53 -3.79 -10.85
CA ASN A 52 8.13 -2.67 -9.99
C ASN A 52 8.97 -2.66 -8.70
N GLY A 53 10.26 -2.42 -8.85
CA GLY A 53 11.19 -2.33 -7.74
C GLY A 53 11.66 -0.91 -7.48
N MET A 54 11.93 -0.59 -6.23
CA MET A 54 12.50 0.66 -5.77
C MET A 54 13.63 0.39 -4.79
N GLN A 55 14.81 0.95 -5.04
CA GLN A 55 15.94 0.90 -4.13
C GLN A 55 16.11 2.26 -3.45
N ILE A 56 16.22 2.24 -2.13
CA ILE A 56 16.46 3.43 -1.31
C ILE A 56 17.87 3.34 -0.75
N ARG A 57 18.64 4.41 -0.93
CA ARG A 57 19.99 4.57 -0.38
C ARG A 57 20.06 5.84 0.45
N SER A 58 20.78 5.80 1.55
CA SER A 58 21.15 7.01 2.28
C SER A 58 22.64 7.03 2.58
N TYR A 59 23.18 8.23 2.63
CA TYR A 59 24.60 8.49 2.78
C TYR A 59 24.83 9.42 3.97
N ASP A 60 25.97 9.29 4.62
CA ASP A 60 26.39 10.23 5.64
C ASP A 60 26.99 11.52 5.04
N ALA A 61 27.39 12.46 5.90
CA ALA A 61 27.98 13.71 5.48
C ALA A 61 29.37 13.54 4.77
N ALA A 62 29.98 12.37 4.90
CA ALA A 62 31.23 12.03 4.20
C ALA A 62 30.95 11.30 2.85
N GLY A 63 29.69 11.14 2.47
CA GLY A 63 29.28 10.45 1.25
C GLY A 63 29.38 8.92 1.35
N GLN A 64 29.49 8.36 2.55
CA GLN A 64 29.51 6.91 2.74
C GLN A 64 28.09 6.36 2.84
N LEU A 65 27.86 5.24 2.16
CA LEU A 65 26.58 4.53 2.19
C LEU A 65 26.32 3.99 3.62
N VAL A 66 25.26 4.47 4.27
CA VAL A 66 24.85 4.05 5.61
C VAL A 66 23.61 3.18 5.62
N TYR A 67 22.83 3.24 4.55
CA TYR A 67 21.61 2.44 4.43
C TYR A 67 21.33 2.13 2.96
N GLU A 68 20.95 0.88 2.69
CA GLU A 68 20.42 0.45 1.39
C GLU A 68 19.33 -0.58 1.61
N ARG A 69 18.20 -0.39 0.95
CA ARG A 69 17.10 -1.37 0.91
C ARG A 69 16.38 -1.34 -0.41
N THR A 70 15.97 -2.52 -0.83
CA THR A 70 15.16 -2.72 -2.03
C THR A 70 13.78 -3.20 -1.67
N TYR A 71 12.77 -2.57 -2.25
CA TYR A 71 11.36 -2.88 -2.09
C TYR A 71 10.72 -3.18 -3.43
N TYR A 72 9.74 -4.06 -3.44
CA TYR A 72 9.02 -4.47 -4.64
C TYR A 72 7.51 -4.38 -4.42
N SER A 73 6.81 -3.69 -5.32
CA SER A 73 5.35 -3.71 -5.39
C SER A 73 4.92 -4.89 -6.25
N VAL A 74 4.40 -5.94 -5.62
CA VAL A 74 4.12 -7.23 -6.27
C VAL A 74 2.64 -7.38 -6.69
N GLY A 75 1.88 -6.30 -6.61
CA GLY A 75 0.44 -6.27 -6.92
C GLY A 75 -0.43 -6.43 -5.69
N GLY A 76 -1.73 -6.17 -5.84
CA GLY A 76 -2.70 -6.25 -4.75
C GLY A 76 -2.45 -5.29 -3.58
N GLY A 77 -1.62 -4.26 -3.75
CA GLY A 77 -1.21 -3.34 -2.68
C GLY A 77 -0.08 -3.88 -1.79
N PHE A 78 0.45 -5.06 -2.10
CA PHE A 78 1.54 -5.65 -1.30
C PHE A 78 2.90 -5.09 -1.72
N VAL A 79 3.68 -4.68 -0.71
CA VAL A 79 5.08 -4.30 -0.84
C VAL A 79 5.91 -5.29 -0.04
N VAL A 80 6.92 -5.85 -0.67
CA VAL A 80 7.88 -6.78 -0.04
C VAL A 80 9.28 -6.20 -0.16
N ASP A 81 10.13 -6.46 0.84
CA ASP A 81 11.55 -6.13 0.75
C ASP A 81 12.36 -7.32 0.17
N GLU A 82 13.63 -7.08 -0.10
CA GLU A 82 14.52 -8.09 -0.68
C GLU A 82 14.68 -9.35 0.21
N THR A 83 14.47 -9.24 1.52
CA THR A 83 14.54 -10.39 2.44
C THR A 83 13.29 -11.25 2.36
N ALA A 84 12.15 -10.65 2.10
CA ALA A 84 10.87 -11.32 1.90
C ALA A 84 10.71 -11.82 0.45
N ALA A 85 11.38 -11.19 -0.52
CA ALA A 85 11.37 -11.57 -1.93
C ALA A 85 11.90 -13.00 -2.20
N GLY A 86 12.76 -13.53 -1.33
CA GLY A 86 13.25 -14.92 -1.41
C GLY A 86 12.43 -15.96 -0.65
N GLY A 87 11.40 -15.56 0.07
CA GLY A 87 10.53 -16.44 0.85
C GLY A 87 9.06 -16.17 0.55
N ASN A 88 8.30 -17.22 0.34
CA ASN A 88 6.84 -17.16 0.15
C ASN A 88 6.15 -16.75 1.47
N ARG A 89 6.44 -15.54 1.96
CA ARG A 89 5.95 -15.00 3.24
C ARG A 89 4.77 -14.04 3.05
N ILE A 90 3.81 -14.44 2.25
CA ILE A 90 2.43 -14.08 2.59
C ILE A 90 2.12 -14.96 3.80
N VAL A 91 2.20 -14.40 5.00
CA VAL A 91 1.70 -15.11 6.19
C VAL A 91 0.22 -15.34 5.92
N ALA A 92 -0.12 -16.60 5.64
CA ALA A 92 -1.50 -16.95 5.39
C ALA A 92 -2.31 -16.54 6.62
N ASP A 93 -3.25 -15.65 6.45
CA ASP A 93 -4.20 -15.32 7.50
C ASP A 93 -4.97 -16.61 7.85
N ARG A 94 -4.87 -17.04 9.11
CA ARG A 94 -5.50 -18.26 9.63
C ARG A 94 -6.81 -17.97 10.31
N THR A 95 -7.36 -16.78 10.15
CA THR A 95 -8.66 -16.40 10.71
C THR A 95 -9.74 -17.32 10.15
N GLU A 96 -10.48 -17.96 11.04
CA GLU A 96 -11.62 -18.79 10.64
C GLU A 96 -12.75 -17.90 10.14
N LEU A 97 -13.16 -18.14 8.90
CA LEU A 97 -14.27 -17.43 8.25
C LEU A 97 -15.57 -18.21 8.42
N ALA A 98 -16.67 -17.49 8.55
CA ALA A 98 -18.01 -18.10 8.60
C ALA A 98 -18.37 -18.84 7.28
N TYR A 99 -17.88 -18.33 6.14
CA TYR A 99 -18.15 -18.86 4.81
C TYR A 99 -16.86 -18.83 3.96
N PRO A 100 -15.88 -19.71 4.22
CA PRO A 100 -14.64 -19.73 3.47
C PRO A 100 -14.90 -20.17 2.01
N PHE A 101 -14.29 -19.48 1.05
CA PHE A 101 -14.37 -19.84 -0.37
C PHE A 101 -13.08 -19.44 -1.09
N PHE A 102 -12.70 -20.22 -2.08
CA PHE A 102 -11.57 -19.96 -2.99
C PHE A 102 -12.01 -19.84 -4.45
N THR A 103 -13.24 -20.25 -4.75
CA THR A 103 -13.80 -20.21 -6.10
C THR A 103 -15.18 -19.56 -6.09
N ALA A 104 -15.59 -19.02 -7.26
CA ALA A 104 -16.93 -18.47 -7.44
C ALA A 104 -18.02 -19.53 -7.20
N ASN A 105 -17.80 -20.79 -7.57
CA ASN A 105 -18.74 -21.88 -7.36
C ASN A 105 -18.95 -22.17 -5.87
N GLU A 106 -17.91 -22.10 -5.06
CA GLU A 106 -18.02 -22.24 -3.60
C GLU A 106 -18.80 -21.08 -2.99
N LEU A 107 -18.50 -19.85 -3.40
CA LEU A 107 -19.21 -18.65 -2.98
C LEU A 107 -20.73 -18.79 -3.28
N LEU A 108 -21.10 -19.17 -4.50
CA LEU A 108 -22.50 -19.31 -4.88
C LEU A 108 -23.19 -20.41 -4.09
N ARG A 109 -22.54 -21.56 -3.88
CA ARG A 109 -23.10 -22.64 -3.02
C ARG A 109 -23.36 -22.18 -1.59
N HIS A 110 -22.44 -21.39 -1.01
CA HIS A 110 -22.66 -20.82 0.32
C HIS A 110 -23.83 -19.83 0.33
N CYS A 111 -23.97 -19.00 -0.70
CA CYS A 111 -25.07 -18.06 -0.84
C CYS A 111 -26.42 -18.80 -0.91
N GLU A 112 -26.51 -19.83 -1.74
CA GLU A 112 -27.73 -20.67 -1.87
C GLU A 112 -28.08 -21.38 -0.56
N ALA A 113 -27.11 -22.05 0.05
CA ALA A 113 -27.32 -22.80 1.29
C ALA A 113 -27.75 -21.91 2.46
N ALA A 114 -27.23 -20.69 2.53
CA ALA A 114 -27.51 -19.75 3.63
C ALA A 114 -28.65 -18.77 3.32
N GLY A 115 -29.17 -18.75 2.09
CA GLY A 115 -30.18 -17.77 1.65
C GLY A 115 -29.64 -16.32 1.69
N LEU A 116 -28.34 -16.13 1.37
CA LEU A 116 -27.66 -14.84 1.45
C LEU A 116 -27.31 -14.31 0.05
N SER A 117 -27.32 -12.99 -0.07
CA SER A 117 -26.64 -12.33 -1.21
C SER A 117 -25.12 -12.44 -1.06
N ILE A 118 -24.38 -12.30 -2.17
CA ILE A 118 -22.90 -12.25 -2.17
C ILE A 118 -22.41 -11.18 -1.21
N SER A 119 -22.99 -9.97 -1.25
CA SER A 119 -22.58 -8.86 -0.39
C SER A 119 -22.81 -9.16 1.10
N SER A 120 -23.93 -9.82 1.43
CA SER A 120 -24.23 -10.20 2.82
C SER A 120 -23.29 -11.30 3.32
N LEU A 121 -22.93 -12.25 2.48
CA LEU A 121 -21.97 -13.30 2.81
C LEU A 121 -20.56 -12.74 3.03
N VAL A 122 -20.09 -11.88 2.12
CA VAL A 122 -18.78 -11.21 2.26
C VAL A 122 -18.73 -10.35 3.51
N LEU A 123 -19.81 -9.61 3.81
CA LEU A 123 -19.89 -8.84 5.05
C LEU A 123 -19.73 -9.76 6.28
N ARG A 124 -20.40 -10.93 6.30
CA ARG A 124 -20.26 -11.87 7.43
C ARG A 124 -18.84 -12.40 7.58
N ASN A 125 -18.12 -12.64 6.50
CA ASN A 125 -16.70 -13.00 6.57
C ASN A 125 -15.86 -11.86 7.14
N GLU A 126 -16.11 -10.61 6.74
CA GLU A 126 -15.40 -9.44 7.28
C GLU A 126 -15.58 -9.26 8.80
N LEU A 127 -16.66 -9.75 9.38
CA LEU A 127 -16.88 -9.69 10.82
C LEU A 127 -15.89 -10.55 11.63
N ALA A 128 -15.10 -11.41 10.98
CA ALA A 128 -14.01 -12.14 11.63
C ALA A 128 -12.85 -11.22 12.08
N TRP A 129 -12.69 -10.06 11.44
CA TRP A 129 -11.59 -9.12 11.73
C TRP A 129 -12.05 -7.83 12.39
N ARG A 130 -13.28 -7.41 12.16
CA ARG A 130 -13.78 -6.10 12.59
C ARG A 130 -15.29 -6.07 12.75
N SER A 131 -15.79 -5.12 13.50
CA SER A 131 -17.24 -4.93 13.66
C SER A 131 -17.92 -4.45 12.37
N GLU A 132 -19.22 -4.68 12.23
CA GLU A 132 -19.98 -4.20 11.07
C GLU A 132 -19.88 -2.67 10.89
N SER A 133 -19.88 -1.94 11.99
CA SER A 133 -19.73 -0.47 11.95
C SER A 133 -18.38 -0.03 11.40
N GLU A 134 -17.30 -0.76 11.69
CA GLU A 134 -15.97 -0.50 11.15
C GLU A 134 -15.90 -0.86 9.67
N VAL A 135 -16.47 -2.00 9.25
CA VAL A 135 -16.54 -2.37 7.83
C VAL A 135 -17.27 -1.31 7.03
N ARG A 136 -18.46 -0.91 7.48
CA ARG A 136 -19.26 0.11 6.77
C ARG A 136 -18.55 1.46 6.70
N ARG A 137 -17.93 1.88 7.78
CA ARG A 137 -17.16 3.13 7.84
C ARG A 137 -15.95 3.09 6.89
N GLY A 138 -15.22 1.96 6.87
CA GLY A 138 -14.10 1.75 5.95
C GLY A 138 -14.52 1.79 4.48
N LEU A 139 -15.62 1.12 4.12
CA LEU A 139 -16.15 1.13 2.75
C LEU A 139 -16.61 2.54 2.33
N LEU A 140 -17.25 3.29 3.22
CA LEU A 140 -17.66 4.67 2.91
C LEU A 140 -16.45 5.61 2.77
N HIS A 141 -15.39 5.37 3.55
CA HIS A 141 -14.14 6.10 3.41
C HIS A 141 -13.48 5.81 2.06
N LEU A 142 -13.33 4.54 1.67
CA LEU A 142 -12.82 4.14 0.36
C LEU A 142 -13.63 4.77 -0.78
N TRP A 143 -14.96 4.72 -0.69
CA TRP A 143 -15.83 5.37 -1.66
C TRP A 143 -15.60 6.88 -1.75
N SER A 144 -15.44 7.56 -0.61
CA SER A 144 -15.14 9.00 -0.57
C SER A 144 -13.83 9.32 -1.30
N VAL A 145 -12.77 8.54 -1.07
CA VAL A 145 -11.48 8.71 -1.75
C VAL A 145 -11.60 8.45 -3.26
N MET A 146 -12.28 7.38 -3.65
CA MET A 146 -12.51 7.06 -5.08
C MET A 146 -13.29 8.19 -5.77
N ARG A 147 -14.32 8.73 -5.13
CA ARG A 147 -15.09 9.86 -5.67
C ARG A 147 -14.22 11.10 -5.85
N GLN A 148 -13.39 11.44 -4.87
CA GLN A 148 -12.46 12.57 -4.98
C GLN A 148 -11.46 12.37 -6.13
N CYS A 149 -10.97 11.16 -6.36
CA CYS A 149 -10.12 10.87 -7.51
C CYS A 149 -10.84 11.13 -8.84
N VAL A 150 -12.11 10.72 -8.95
CA VAL A 150 -12.93 10.97 -10.17
C VAL A 150 -13.20 12.47 -10.36
N GLU A 151 -13.51 13.20 -9.28
CA GLU A 151 -13.79 14.64 -9.33
C GLU A 151 -12.54 15.47 -9.66
N ARG A 152 -11.36 14.96 -9.32
CA ARG A 152 -10.08 15.63 -9.63
C ARG A 152 -9.63 15.44 -11.09
N GLY A 153 -10.11 14.42 -11.79
CA GLY A 153 -9.83 14.13 -13.20
C GLY A 153 -8.58 13.39 -13.41
#